data_2f993f82a6a88fcd772e54ffd74fca12
#
_entry.id   2f993f82a6a88fcd772e54ffd74fca12
#
_cell.length_a   1.000
_cell.length_b   1.000
_cell.length_c   1.000
_cell.angle_alpha   90.00
_cell.angle_beta   90.00
_cell.angle_gamma   90.00
#
_symmetry.space_group_name_H-M   'P 1'
#
loop_
_entity.id
_entity.type
_entity.pdbx_description
1 polymer ?
#
loop_
_entity_poly.entity_id
_entity_poly.type
_entity_poly.pdbx_seq_one_letter_code
_entity_poly.pdbx_strand_id
1 'polypeptide(L)'
;IALWVVLAIISGYLSALLFLSRSANTAVFKKYANEPGRVSLVIGSLTRRSYKGTNQPVAVNPRTKDMVFRIVGPAGVILMGDGAPTSTKAMLEDERRKVQRIASNVTVHMIFCSDSGDGTPLREMEKKVKSFKRALNRQEINAVQNRLAAMDTRGGLPIPKGIDPMRVRPGKRMR
;
A
#
# COMPACT_ATOMS: atom_id res chain seq x y z
N ILE A 1 -22.47 -0.05 -46.37
CA ILE A 1 -22.93 -1.19 -45.54
C ILE A 1 -21.72 -1.93 -44.96
N ALA A 2 -20.73 -2.36 -45.78
CA ALA A 2 -19.57 -3.11 -45.31
C ALA A 2 -18.79 -2.39 -44.21
N LEU A 3 -18.57 -1.06 -44.35
CA LEU A 3 -17.84 -0.24 -43.36
C LEU A 3 -18.57 -0.22 -42.02
N TRP A 4 -19.88 -0.12 -41.98
CA TRP A 4 -20.70 -0.13 -40.78
C TRP A 4 -20.65 -1.48 -40.05
N VAL A 5 -20.61 -2.58 -40.80
CA VAL A 5 -20.48 -3.92 -40.22
C VAL A 5 -19.13 -4.11 -39.57
N VAL A 6 -18.03 -3.68 -40.20
CA VAL A 6 -16.69 -3.74 -39.62
C VAL A 6 -16.60 -2.88 -38.35
N LEU A 7 -17.17 -1.70 -38.36
CA LEU A 7 -17.18 -0.80 -37.19
C LEU A 7 -17.95 -1.40 -36.01
N ALA A 8 -19.09 -2.05 -36.29
CA ALA A 8 -19.87 -2.74 -35.26
C ALA A 8 -19.13 -3.93 -34.64
N ILE A 9 -18.39 -4.71 -35.42
CA ILE A 9 -17.59 -5.84 -34.94
C ILE A 9 -16.46 -5.32 -34.03
N ILE A 10 -15.72 -4.27 -34.42
CA ILE A 10 -14.64 -3.69 -33.65
C ILE A 10 -15.19 -3.11 -32.35
N SER A 11 -16.29 -2.39 -32.38
CA SER A 11 -16.94 -1.82 -31.20
C SER A 11 -17.42 -2.90 -30.23
N GLY A 12 -18.02 -3.97 -30.74
CA GLY A 12 -18.44 -5.14 -29.94
C GLY A 12 -17.26 -5.84 -29.27
N TYR A 13 -16.17 -6.05 -30.00
CA TYR A 13 -14.95 -6.64 -29.44
C TYR A 13 -14.32 -5.79 -28.35
N LEU A 14 -14.19 -4.48 -28.56
CA LEU A 14 -13.69 -3.56 -27.54
C LEU A 14 -14.57 -3.54 -26.29
N SER A 15 -15.89 -3.54 -26.46
CA SER A 15 -16.84 -3.60 -25.34
C SER A 15 -16.70 -4.88 -24.54
N ALA A 16 -16.54 -6.02 -25.22
CA ALA A 16 -16.33 -7.32 -24.58
C ALA A 16 -15.01 -7.36 -23.79
N LEU A 17 -13.92 -6.83 -24.35
CA LEU A 17 -12.63 -6.73 -23.66
C LEU A 17 -12.71 -5.86 -22.40
N LEU A 18 -13.39 -4.71 -22.47
CA LEU A 18 -13.60 -3.85 -21.30
C LEU A 18 -14.42 -4.53 -20.21
N PHE A 19 -15.48 -5.24 -20.60
CA PHE A 19 -16.31 -6.00 -19.66
C PHE A 19 -15.52 -7.13 -19.00
N LEU A 20 -14.75 -7.89 -19.77
CA LEU A 20 -13.93 -8.98 -19.27
C LEU A 20 -12.84 -8.48 -18.30
N SER A 21 -12.18 -7.38 -18.66
CA SER A 21 -11.17 -6.74 -17.79
C SER A 21 -11.74 -6.30 -16.44
N ARG A 22 -12.94 -5.72 -16.44
CA ARG A 22 -13.63 -5.32 -15.19
C ARG A 22 -14.04 -6.53 -14.36
N SER A 23 -14.54 -7.57 -15.02
CA SER A 23 -14.98 -8.80 -14.36
C SER A 23 -13.81 -9.55 -13.72
N ALA A 24 -12.68 -9.67 -14.42
CA ALA A 24 -11.46 -10.30 -13.94
C ALA A 24 -10.92 -9.60 -12.67
N ASN A 25 -10.86 -8.26 -12.65
CA ASN A 25 -10.44 -7.53 -11.48
C ASN A 25 -11.35 -7.81 -10.26
N THR A 26 -12.66 -7.90 -10.47
CA THR A 26 -13.61 -8.21 -9.39
C THR A 26 -13.41 -9.61 -8.80
N ALA A 27 -13.10 -10.58 -9.65
CA ALA A 27 -12.85 -11.97 -9.23
C ALA A 27 -11.57 -12.09 -8.38
N VAL A 28 -10.50 -11.38 -8.76
CA VAL A 28 -9.25 -11.34 -7.99
C VAL A 28 -9.50 -10.79 -6.58
N PHE A 29 -10.19 -9.66 -6.45
CA PHE A 29 -10.49 -9.08 -5.13
C PHE A 29 -11.34 -10.00 -4.26
N LYS A 30 -12.28 -10.75 -4.83
CA LYS A 30 -13.08 -11.73 -4.06
C LYS A 30 -12.23 -12.90 -3.55
N LYS A 31 -11.30 -13.41 -4.37
CA LYS A 31 -10.43 -14.53 -4.00
C LYS A 31 -9.51 -14.19 -2.82
N TYR A 32 -8.97 -12.98 -2.81
CA TYR A 32 -8.04 -12.53 -1.76
C TYR A 32 -8.71 -11.74 -0.63
N ALA A 33 -10.05 -11.65 -0.60
CA ALA A 33 -10.77 -10.87 0.41
C ALA A 33 -10.51 -11.33 1.85
N ASN A 34 -10.18 -12.60 2.07
CA ASN A 34 -9.96 -13.17 3.40
C ASN A 34 -8.46 -13.43 3.72
N GLU A 35 -7.55 -13.07 2.80
CA GLU A 35 -6.12 -13.27 3.05
C GLU A 35 -5.50 -12.04 3.74
N PRO A 36 -4.60 -12.24 4.73
CA PRO A 36 -3.87 -11.14 5.35
C PRO A 36 -2.97 -10.46 4.31
N GLY A 37 -2.91 -9.12 4.34
CA GLY A 37 -2.11 -8.35 3.40
C GLY A 37 -2.81 -8.04 2.07
N ARG A 38 -4.13 -8.28 1.96
CA ARG A 38 -4.95 -7.97 0.77
C ARG A 38 -4.85 -6.52 0.30
N VAL A 39 -4.55 -5.60 1.21
CA VAL A 39 -4.33 -4.18 0.91
C VAL A 39 -3.14 -3.97 -0.03
N SER A 40 -2.16 -4.87 -0.07
CA SER A 40 -1.02 -4.80 -1.00
C SER A 40 -1.44 -4.79 -2.47
N LEU A 41 -2.57 -5.44 -2.81
CA LEU A 41 -3.14 -5.45 -4.16
C LEU A 41 -3.57 -4.03 -4.60
N VAL A 42 -4.20 -3.29 -3.67
CA VAL A 42 -4.61 -1.90 -3.92
C VAL A 42 -3.38 -1.00 -4.09
N ILE A 43 -2.35 -1.21 -3.27
CA ILE A 43 -1.09 -0.46 -3.37
C ILE A 43 -0.43 -0.70 -4.73
N GLY A 44 -0.36 -1.94 -5.19
CA GLY A 44 0.18 -2.28 -6.50
C GLY A 44 -0.54 -1.57 -7.67
N SER A 45 -1.84 -1.32 -7.55
CA SER A 45 -2.59 -0.55 -8.55
C SER A 45 -2.32 0.95 -8.48
N LEU A 46 -2.13 1.50 -7.26
CA LEU A 46 -1.91 2.92 -7.01
C LEU A 46 -0.48 3.36 -7.37
N THR A 47 0.54 2.55 -7.04
CA THR A 47 1.95 2.87 -7.28
C THR A 47 2.33 2.93 -8.76
N ARG A 48 1.55 2.32 -9.64
CA ARG A 48 1.71 2.44 -11.11
C ARG A 48 1.39 3.84 -11.64
N ARG A 49 0.74 4.70 -10.88
CA ARG A 49 0.26 6.02 -11.32
C ARG A 49 1.09 7.15 -10.69
N SER A 50 0.56 7.79 -9.67
CA SER A 50 1.16 8.99 -9.05
C SER A 50 1.54 8.79 -7.59
N TYR A 51 1.43 7.58 -7.08
CA TYR A 51 1.73 7.24 -5.70
C TYR A 51 3.10 6.57 -5.60
N LYS A 52 3.81 6.84 -4.53
CA LYS A 52 5.09 6.22 -4.18
C LYS A 52 4.92 5.41 -2.90
N GLY A 53 5.50 4.25 -2.85
CA GLY A 53 5.43 3.34 -1.71
C GLY A 53 5.85 1.93 -2.10
N THR A 54 5.88 1.04 -1.14
CA THR A 54 6.20 -0.38 -1.34
C THR A 54 4.99 -1.23 -1.00
N ASN A 55 4.93 -2.42 -1.58
CA ASN A 55 3.93 -3.43 -1.21
C ASN A 55 4.25 -4.11 0.12
N GLN A 56 5.37 -3.73 0.76
CA GLN A 56 5.73 -4.25 2.07
C GLN A 56 5.03 -3.45 3.17
N PRO A 57 4.51 -4.10 4.21
CA PRO A 57 3.94 -3.43 5.36
C PRO A 57 5.02 -2.71 6.16
N VAL A 58 4.70 -1.51 6.66
CA VAL A 58 5.59 -0.70 7.52
C VAL A 58 5.46 -1.09 9.00
N ALA A 59 4.37 -1.72 9.37
CA ALA A 59 4.17 -2.32 10.69
C ALA A 59 3.37 -3.62 10.55
N VAL A 60 3.76 -4.62 11.31
CA VAL A 60 3.13 -5.95 11.35
C VAL A 60 3.00 -6.40 12.79
N ASN A 61 1.83 -6.88 13.15
CA ASN A 61 1.63 -7.61 14.40
C ASN A 61 1.68 -9.12 14.11
N PRO A 62 2.75 -9.83 14.50
CA PRO A 62 2.91 -11.24 14.13
C PRO A 62 1.87 -12.15 14.80
N ARG A 63 1.28 -11.74 15.94
CA ARG A 63 0.29 -12.53 16.68
C ARG A 63 -1.08 -12.51 15.99
N THR A 64 -1.54 -11.30 15.58
CA THR A 64 -2.87 -11.09 14.99
C THR A 64 -2.83 -11.05 13.46
N LYS A 65 -1.64 -11.02 12.86
CA LYS A 65 -1.39 -10.84 11.42
C LYS A 65 -1.94 -9.52 10.87
N ASP A 66 -2.14 -8.53 11.76
CA ASP A 66 -2.53 -7.19 11.34
C ASP A 66 -1.34 -6.49 10.68
N MET A 67 -1.63 -5.74 9.66
CA MET A 67 -0.62 -5.07 8.83
C MET A 67 -1.01 -3.63 8.57
N VAL A 68 -0.01 -2.75 8.60
CA VAL A 68 -0.16 -1.36 8.17
C VAL A 68 0.75 -1.10 6.99
N PHE A 69 0.18 -0.55 5.96
CA PHE A 69 0.87 -0.14 4.74
C PHE A 69 0.89 1.37 4.63
N ARG A 70 1.91 1.89 3.96
CA ARG A 70 2.10 3.33 3.76
C ARG A 70 2.42 3.65 2.31
N ILE A 71 1.70 4.62 1.75
CA ILE A 71 2.00 5.21 0.45
C ILE A 71 2.01 6.72 0.56
N VAL A 72 2.76 7.37 -0.31
CA VAL A 72 2.81 8.84 -0.45
C VAL A 72 2.24 9.20 -1.81
N GLY A 73 1.33 10.15 -1.82
CA GLY A 73 0.67 10.56 -3.06
C GLY A 73 0.29 12.03 -3.07
N PRO A 74 -0.45 12.46 -4.10
CA PRO A 74 -0.86 13.86 -4.23
C PRO A 74 -1.67 14.40 -3.05
N ALA A 75 -2.36 13.54 -2.31
CA ALA A 75 -3.15 13.92 -1.13
C ALA A 75 -2.33 13.97 0.17
N GLY A 76 -1.08 13.54 0.16
CA GLY A 76 -0.24 13.40 1.35
C GLY A 76 0.20 11.96 1.58
N VAL A 77 0.42 11.62 2.85
CA VAL A 77 0.71 10.26 3.29
C VAL A 77 -0.59 9.52 3.57
N ILE A 78 -0.73 8.32 3.04
CA ILE A 78 -1.90 7.48 3.24
C ILE A 78 -1.46 6.20 3.92
N LEU A 79 -2.00 5.99 5.11
CA LEU A 79 -1.83 4.78 5.90
C LEU A 79 -3.04 3.88 5.68
N MET A 80 -2.80 2.63 5.33
CA MET A 80 -3.84 1.64 5.08
C MET A 80 -3.63 0.45 6.00
N GLY A 81 -4.62 0.18 6.82
CA GLY A 81 -4.61 -0.91 7.80
C GLY A 81 -5.43 -2.09 7.32
N ASP A 82 -4.91 -3.29 7.54
CA ASP A 82 -5.57 -4.57 7.27
C ASP A 82 -5.48 -5.47 8.50
N GLY A 83 -6.59 -5.99 8.97
CA GLY A 83 -6.65 -6.87 10.14
C GLY A 83 -7.82 -6.60 11.08
N ALA A 84 -7.66 -6.92 12.37
CA ALA A 84 -8.67 -6.70 13.39
C ALA A 84 -8.85 -5.20 13.71
N PRO A 85 -10.10 -4.69 13.87
CA PRO A 85 -10.36 -3.25 13.99
C PRO A 85 -9.59 -2.57 15.12
N THR A 86 -9.55 -3.17 16.30
CA THR A 86 -8.98 -2.55 17.50
C THR A 86 -7.47 -2.43 17.43
N SER A 87 -6.77 -3.51 17.10
CA SER A 87 -5.30 -3.54 17.02
C SER A 87 -4.79 -2.75 15.81
N THR A 88 -5.47 -2.88 14.67
CA THR A 88 -5.08 -2.15 13.45
C THR A 88 -5.24 -0.63 13.61
N LYS A 89 -6.30 -0.17 14.28
CA LYS A 89 -6.49 1.27 14.57
C LYS A 89 -5.36 1.82 15.46
N ALA A 90 -4.94 1.07 16.48
CA ALA A 90 -3.82 1.46 17.33
C ALA A 90 -2.50 1.56 16.52
N MET A 91 -2.23 0.54 15.68
CA MET A 91 -1.06 0.54 14.81
C MET A 91 -1.06 1.69 13.79
N LEU A 92 -2.21 2.01 13.21
CA LEU A 92 -2.38 3.15 12.31
C LEU A 92 -2.07 4.48 13.00
N GLU A 93 -2.52 4.65 14.25
CA GLU A 93 -2.26 5.87 15.02
C GLU A 93 -0.78 5.98 15.41
N ASP A 94 -0.13 4.89 15.76
CA ASP A 94 1.31 4.88 16.05
C ASP A 94 2.13 5.24 14.79
N GLU A 95 1.80 4.68 13.64
CA GLU A 95 2.44 5.04 12.37
C GLU A 95 2.15 6.50 11.97
N ARG A 96 0.94 7.00 12.20
CA ARG A 96 0.61 8.40 12.00
C ARG A 96 1.52 9.32 12.83
N ARG A 97 1.71 9.01 14.12
CA ARG A 97 2.61 9.78 15.01
C ARG A 97 4.04 9.77 14.50
N LYS A 98 4.53 8.63 14.02
CA LYS A 98 5.88 8.53 13.43
C LYS A 98 6.01 9.40 12.19
N VAL A 99 5.05 9.32 11.28
CA VAL A 99 5.03 10.14 10.05
C VAL A 99 4.99 11.63 10.39
N GLN A 100 4.14 12.05 11.34
CA GLN A 100 4.00 13.45 11.74
C GLN A 100 5.27 14.03 12.35
N ARG A 101 6.09 13.24 13.07
CA ARG A 101 7.39 13.69 13.58
C ARG A 101 8.40 14.02 12.46
N ILE A 102 8.29 13.38 11.32
CA ILE A 102 9.25 13.49 10.20
C ILE A 102 8.75 14.47 9.14
N ALA A 103 7.46 14.49 8.93
CA ALA A 103 6.79 15.30 7.93
C ALA A 103 5.58 16.03 8.55
N SER A 104 5.85 16.94 9.50
CA SER A 104 4.83 17.67 10.25
C SER A 104 3.85 18.46 9.38
N ASN A 105 4.33 18.95 8.22
CA ASN A 105 3.53 19.77 7.29
C ASN A 105 2.76 18.94 6.25
N VAL A 106 2.75 17.60 6.37
CA VAL A 106 2.09 16.73 5.42
C VAL A 106 0.83 16.14 6.03
N THR A 107 -0.27 16.21 5.29
CA THR A 107 -1.53 15.59 5.70
C THR A 107 -1.39 14.07 5.71
N VAL A 108 -1.82 13.44 6.80
CA VAL A 108 -1.83 11.98 6.95
C VAL A 108 -3.27 11.49 6.95
N HIS A 109 -3.62 10.69 5.98
CA HIS A 109 -4.92 10.03 5.89
C HIS A 109 -4.80 8.59 6.37
N MET A 110 -5.77 8.14 7.15
CA MET A 110 -5.86 6.75 7.62
C MET A 110 -7.09 6.09 6.99
N ILE A 111 -6.90 4.90 6.45
CA ILE A 111 -7.97 4.06 5.89
C ILE A 111 -7.84 2.68 6.53
N PHE A 112 -8.94 2.21 7.09
CA PHE A 112 -9.04 0.87 7.60
C PHE A 112 -9.78 -0.01 6.59
N CYS A 113 -9.19 -1.14 6.21
CA CYS A 113 -9.79 -2.12 5.32
C CYS A 113 -10.69 -3.07 6.12
N SER A 114 -11.99 -3.03 5.85
CA SER A 114 -12.95 -3.97 6.45
C SER A 114 -14.14 -4.15 5.52
N ASP A 115 -14.57 -5.39 5.40
CA ASP A 115 -15.78 -5.75 4.66
C ASP A 115 -17.01 -5.85 5.58
N SER A 116 -16.82 -5.73 6.92
CA SER A 116 -17.86 -5.87 7.96
C SER A 116 -18.47 -4.56 8.45
N GLY A 117 -18.42 -3.50 7.66
CA GLY A 117 -19.15 -2.25 7.95
C GLY A 117 -18.35 -1.14 8.67
N ASP A 118 -17.41 -1.48 9.53
CA ASP A 118 -16.60 -0.51 10.31
C ASP A 118 -15.43 0.13 9.52
N GLY A 119 -15.28 -0.21 8.26
CA GLY A 119 -14.16 0.25 7.45
C GLY A 119 -14.54 0.50 5.99
N THR A 120 -13.52 0.56 5.16
CA THR A 120 -13.66 0.71 3.73
C THR A 120 -13.45 -0.65 3.08
N PRO A 121 -14.42 -1.15 2.29
CA PRO A 121 -14.23 -2.39 1.54
C PRO A 121 -13.02 -2.29 0.60
N LEU A 122 -12.31 -3.40 0.41
CA LEU A 122 -11.11 -3.45 -0.42
C LEU A 122 -11.32 -2.86 -1.82
N ARG A 123 -12.48 -3.12 -2.42
CA ARG A 123 -12.88 -2.64 -3.74
C ARG A 123 -13.00 -1.11 -3.83
N GLU A 124 -13.35 -0.46 -2.71
CA GLU A 124 -13.58 0.98 -2.66
C GLU A 124 -12.36 1.77 -2.19
N MET A 125 -11.35 1.09 -1.64
CA MET A 125 -10.15 1.74 -1.11
C MET A 125 -9.44 2.59 -2.17
N GLU A 126 -9.28 2.08 -3.39
CA GLU A 126 -8.64 2.83 -4.48
C GLU A 126 -9.43 4.11 -4.82
N LYS A 127 -10.76 4.01 -4.88
CA LYS A 127 -11.65 5.15 -5.13
C LYS A 127 -11.56 6.17 -3.99
N LYS A 128 -11.58 5.70 -2.74
CA LYS A 128 -11.45 6.54 -1.55
C LYS A 128 -10.10 7.26 -1.50
N VAL A 129 -9.01 6.58 -1.80
CA VAL A 129 -7.68 7.19 -1.90
C VAL A 129 -7.64 8.31 -2.94
N LYS A 130 -8.26 8.08 -4.08
CA LYS A 130 -8.33 9.09 -5.18
C LYS A 130 -9.26 10.25 -4.90
N SER A 131 -10.22 10.11 -3.99
CA SER A 131 -11.17 11.17 -3.62
C SER A 131 -10.55 12.22 -2.69
N PHE A 132 -9.42 11.94 -2.04
CA PHE A 132 -8.77 12.92 -1.18
C PHE A 132 -8.24 14.12 -1.96
N LYS A 133 -8.37 15.30 -1.36
CA LYS A 133 -7.92 16.56 -1.94
C LYS A 133 -6.40 16.53 -2.16
N ARG A 134 -5.98 16.96 -3.33
CA ARG A 134 -4.56 17.10 -3.65
C ARG A 134 -3.93 18.25 -2.84
N ALA A 135 -2.81 17.96 -2.20
CA ALA A 135 -2.06 18.89 -1.37
C ALA A 135 -0.56 18.94 -1.72
N LEU A 136 -0.04 17.88 -2.39
CA LEU A 136 1.38 17.77 -2.70
C LEU A 136 1.63 17.72 -4.22
N ASN A 137 2.71 18.36 -4.63
CA ASN A 137 3.23 18.25 -5.99
C ASN A 137 4.20 17.05 -6.13
N ARG A 138 4.64 16.76 -7.36
CA ARG A 138 5.48 15.59 -7.65
C ARG A 138 6.85 15.62 -6.95
N GLN A 139 7.44 16.79 -6.78
CA GLN A 139 8.73 16.96 -6.12
C GLN A 139 8.60 16.74 -4.61
N GLU A 140 7.55 17.28 -4.01
CA GLU A 140 7.21 17.10 -2.59
C GLU A 140 6.93 15.64 -2.26
N ILE A 141 6.20 14.92 -3.12
CA ILE A 141 5.96 13.48 -2.98
C ILE A 141 7.29 12.72 -2.89
N ASN A 142 8.24 13.01 -3.79
CA ASN A 142 9.55 12.37 -3.77
C ASN A 142 10.35 12.72 -2.52
N ALA A 143 10.34 13.99 -2.10
CA ALA A 143 11.04 14.44 -0.90
C ALA A 143 10.49 13.77 0.37
N VAL A 144 9.16 13.70 0.51
CA VAL A 144 8.49 13.03 1.64
C VAL A 144 8.80 11.54 1.63
N GLN A 145 8.69 10.88 0.47
CA GLN A 145 9.00 9.46 0.36
C GLN A 145 10.44 9.15 0.76
N ASN A 146 11.41 9.95 0.33
CA ASN A 146 12.82 9.74 0.68
C ASN A 146 13.08 9.92 2.18
N ARG A 147 12.43 10.91 2.83
CA ARG A 147 12.53 11.10 4.29
C ARG A 147 11.96 9.91 5.06
N LEU A 148 10.80 9.39 4.63
CA LEU A 148 10.16 8.26 5.25
C LEU A 148 10.95 6.96 5.03
N ALA A 149 11.50 6.74 3.83
CA ALA A 149 12.35 5.59 3.54
C ALA A 149 13.63 5.59 4.39
N ALA A 150 14.23 6.76 4.63
CA ALA A 150 15.38 6.90 5.51
C ALA A 150 15.06 6.53 6.97
N MET A 151 13.82 6.75 7.42
CA MET A 151 13.35 6.30 8.73
C MET A 151 13.26 4.78 8.80
N ASP A 152 12.67 4.16 7.78
CA ASP A 152 12.47 2.70 7.74
C ASP A 152 13.83 1.97 7.76
N THR A 153 14.82 2.50 7.08
CA THR A 153 16.19 1.97 7.07
C THR A 153 16.87 2.09 8.43
N ARG A 154 16.57 3.15 9.21
CA ARG A 154 17.11 3.33 10.57
C ARG A 154 16.43 2.45 11.63
N GLY A 155 15.21 2.00 11.37
CA GLY A 155 14.48 1.06 12.24
C GLY A 155 14.85 -0.41 12.00
N GLY A 156 15.59 -0.73 10.93
CA GLY A 156 16.23 -2.03 10.74
C GLY A 156 17.29 -2.28 11.81
N LEU A 157 17.47 -3.56 12.20
CA LEU A 157 18.49 -3.99 13.18
C LEU A 157 19.76 -3.17 13.00
N PRO A 158 20.28 -2.51 14.07
CA PRO A 158 21.52 -1.79 13.98
C PRO A 158 22.65 -2.81 13.75
N ILE A 159 22.95 -3.06 12.48
CA ILE A 159 24.18 -3.78 12.13
C ILE A 159 25.31 -2.82 12.49
N PRO A 160 26.14 -3.13 13.51
CA PRO A 160 27.26 -2.27 13.85
C PRO A 160 28.12 -2.07 12.61
N LYS A 161 28.41 -0.81 12.25
CA LYS A 161 29.30 -0.49 11.15
C LYS A 161 30.63 -1.23 11.39
N GLY A 162 30.96 -2.18 10.52
CA GLY A 162 32.21 -2.93 10.59
C GLY A 162 32.05 -4.45 10.71
N ILE A 163 30.84 -4.99 10.83
CA ILE A 163 30.62 -6.43 10.76
C ILE A 163 30.21 -6.79 9.34
N ASP A 164 31.16 -7.35 8.58
CA ASP A 164 30.90 -7.98 7.31
C ASP A 164 30.15 -9.30 7.56
N PRO A 165 28.88 -9.43 7.14
CA PRO A 165 28.09 -10.64 7.37
C PRO A 165 28.66 -11.89 6.71
N MET A 166 29.57 -11.73 5.73
CA MET A 166 30.28 -12.83 5.09
C MET A 166 31.54 -13.29 5.85
N ARG A 167 31.94 -12.57 6.91
CA ARG A 167 33.13 -12.89 7.73
C ARG A 167 32.79 -13.42 9.14
N VAL A 168 31.66 -14.04 9.34
CA VAL A 168 31.36 -14.74 10.59
C VAL A 168 32.25 -15.98 10.68
N ARG A 169 33.39 -15.88 11.38
CA ARG A 169 34.19 -17.04 11.73
C ARG A 169 33.36 -17.92 12.70
N PRO A 170 33.19 -19.23 12.41
CA PRO A 170 32.54 -20.12 13.36
C PRO A 170 33.32 -20.13 14.68
N GLY A 171 32.60 -19.81 15.76
CA GLY A 171 33.19 -19.77 17.10
C GLY A 171 33.89 -21.09 17.45
N LYS A 172 35.12 -20.97 17.93
CA LYS A 172 35.97 -22.06 18.39
C LYS A 172 35.21 -22.77 19.54
N ARG A 173 34.81 -24.04 19.34
CA ARG A 173 34.27 -24.87 20.41
C ARG A 173 35.32 -24.96 21.52
N MET A 174 34.98 -24.44 22.69
CA MET A 174 35.75 -24.77 23.91
C MET A 174 35.47 -26.24 24.25
N ARG A 175 36.57 -26.99 24.44
CA ARG A 175 36.59 -28.32 25.08
C ARG A 175 36.45 -28.14 26.56
#